data_96b18356ffbbb6e226d750472e6bd15f
#
_entry.id   96b18356ffbbb6e226d750472e6bd15f
#
_cell.length_a   1.000
_cell.length_b   1.000
_cell.length_c   1.000
_cell.angle_alpha   90.00
_cell.angle_beta   90.00
_cell.angle_gamma   90.00
#
_symmetry.space_group_name_H-M   'P 1'
#
loop_
_entity.id
_entity.type
_entity.pdbx_description
1 polymer ?
#
loop_
_entity_poly.entity_id
_entity_poly.type
_entity_poly.pdbx_seq_one_letter_code
_entity_poly.pdbx_strand_id
1 'polypeptide(L)'
;STGCFDYRGDGEGQGIHAAVEWLGTQNWSNGHVAIYGKSYEGATAWEAAAQGSEYLKTIVPISGTTALGPLLYKNGSAEARSQVMHSNYGGSILDYDGDDLDNMCGDVLEGFLAGPMRYGLGELDPYMDKYYDERSHIDKALGTYNGSIYWVQGMQDWNVDPHQVFGGPPGTHWYQAYIDAGYEVGGMLGQWAVSYTHLRAHETLGN
;
A
#
# COMPACT_ATOMS: atom_id res chain seq x y z
N SER A 1 4.06 -5.26 17.98
CA SER A 1 5.14 -5.31 17.01
C SER A 1 6.43 -5.71 17.71
N THR A 2 7.31 -6.38 17.02
CA THR A 2 8.65 -6.71 17.53
C THR A 2 9.55 -5.47 17.62
N GLY A 3 9.08 -4.32 17.16
CA GLY A 3 9.81 -3.07 17.07
C GLY A 3 10.66 -2.93 15.81
N CYS A 4 10.71 -3.94 14.93
CA CYS A 4 11.44 -3.78 13.68
C CYS A 4 10.56 -3.22 12.56
N PHE A 5 11.15 -2.45 11.66
CA PHE A 5 10.52 -1.93 10.45
C PHE A 5 10.37 -3.07 9.42
N ASP A 6 9.15 -3.35 9.02
CA ASP A 6 8.79 -4.52 8.21
C ASP A 6 8.38 -4.15 6.76
N TYR A 7 8.53 -2.92 6.37
CA TYR A 7 8.24 -2.42 5.02
C TYR A 7 7.01 -3.09 4.37
N ARG A 8 5.83 -2.78 4.90
CA ARG A 8 4.55 -3.32 4.45
C ARG A 8 4.36 -4.83 4.65
N GLY A 9 5.11 -5.41 5.55
CA GLY A 9 4.93 -6.81 5.93
C GLY A 9 3.85 -7.01 6.99
N ASP A 10 3.75 -8.24 7.46
CA ASP A 10 2.74 -8.62 8.46
C ASP A 10 2.88 -7.86 9.79
N GLY A 11 4.09 -7.46 10.17
CA GLY A 11 4.33 -6.72 11.41
C GLY A 11 3.68 -5.34 11.41
N GLU A 12 3.76 -4.62 10.30
CA GLU A 12 3.06 -3.34 10.11
C GLU A 12 1.54 -3.55 10.09
N GLY A 13 1.07 -4.52 9.33
CA GLY A 13 -0.36 -4.85 9.27
C GLY A 13 -0.95 -5.20 10.64
N GLN A 14 -0.26 -5.99 11.42
CA GLN A 14 -0.67 -6.31 12.81
C GLN A 14 -0.66 -5.08 13.72
N GLY A 15 0.32 -4.19 13.56
CA GLY A 15 0.40 -2.94 14.32
C GLY A 15 -0.79 -2.03 14.05
N ILE A 16 -1.18 -1.88 12.78
CA ILE A 16 -2.33 -1.08 12.37
C ILE A 16 -3.63 -1.75 12.83
N HIS A 17 -3.76 -3.07 12.69
CA HIS A 17 -4.90 -3.82 13.20
C HIS A 17 -5.07 -3.59 14.71
N ALA A 18 -4.01 -3.72 15.50
CA ALA A 18 -4.06 -3.47 16.93
C ALA A 18 -4.52 -2.04 17.27
N ALA A 19 -4.13 -1.04 16.47
CA ALA A 19 -4.61 0.33 16.65
C ALA A 19 -6.11 0.45 16.34
N VAL A 20 -6.62 -0.20 15.31
CA VAL A 20 -8.05 -0.24 14.98
C VAL A 20 -8.86 -0.90 16.10
N GLU A 21 -8.41 -2.04 16.59
CA GLU A 21 -9.04 -2.76 17.71
C GLU A 21 -9.07 -1.88 18.97
N TRP A 22 -7.94 -1.25 19.27
CA TRP A 22 -7.86 -0.35 20.42
C TRP A 22 -8.83 0.82 20.29
N LEU A 23 -8.87 1.49 19.13
CA LEU A 23 -9.79 2.61 18.87
C LEU A 23 -11.25 2.18 18.94
N GLY A 24 -11.58 1.03 18.37
CA GLY A 24 -12.94 0.49 18.33
C GLY A 24 -13.50 0.15 19.71
N THR A 25 -12.64 -0.27 20.62
CA THR A 25 -13.02 -0.73 21.97
C THR A 25 -13.03 0.37 23.03
N GLN A 26 -12.63 1.60 22.70
CA GLN A 26 -12.62 2.68 23.71
C GLN A 26 -14.04 3.10 24.10
N ASN A 27 -14.21 3.48 25.36
CA ASN A 27 -15.52 3.89 25.90
C ASN A 27 -16.09 5.18 25.30
N TRP A 28 -15.27 5.97 24.60
CA TRP A 28 -15.68 7.16 23.84
C TRP A 28 -15.88 6.87 22.35
N SER A 29 -15.55 5.67 21.90
CA SER A 29 -15.76 5.24 20.52
C SER A 29 -17.18 4.71 20.33
N ASN A 30 -17.72 4.91 19.13
CA ASN A 30 -18.96 4.28 18.71
C ASN A 30 -18.73 2.89 18.07
N GLY A 31 -17.51 2.38 18.10
CA GLY A 31 -17.14 1.12 17.47
C GLY A 31 -16.93 1.21 15.95
N HIS A 32 -16.89 2.40 15.38
CA HIS A 32 -16.67 2.63 13.96
C HIS A 32 -15.33 3.35 13.75
N VAL A 33 -14.40 2.69 13.11
CA VAL A 33 -13.08 3.22 12.77
C VAL A 33 -12.99 3.36 11.26
N ALA A 34 -12.42 4.48 10.83
CA ALA A 34 -12.06 4.69 9.43
C ALA A 34 -10.55 4.97 9.34
N ILE A 35 -9.94 4.49 8.28
CA ILE A 35 -8.53 4.79 7.96
C ILE A 35 -8.49 5.54 6.64
N TYR A 36 -7.77 6.64 6.63
CA TYR A 36 -7.43 7.35 5.41
C TYR A 36 -5.94 7.69 5.41
N GLY A 37 -5.35 7.74 4.24
CA GLY A 37 -3.96 8.11 4.10
C GLY A 37 -3.55 8.23 2.65
N LYS A 38 -2.42 8.87 2.40
CA LYS A 38 -1.89 9.10 1.07
C LYS A 38 -0.54 8.38 0.89
N SER A 39 -0.31 7.82 -0.31
CA SER A 39 0.95 7.14 -0.65
C SER A 39 1.20 5.94 0.29
N TYR A 40 2.26 5.93 1.07
CA TYR A 40 2.55 4.86 2.02
C TYR A 40 1.43 4.71 3.05
N GLU A 41 0.94 5.81 3.63
CA GLU A 41 -0.18 5.79 4.57
C GLU A 41 -1.50 5.36 3.90
N GLY A 42 -1.64 5.57 2.60
CA GLY A 42 -2.74 5.00 1.81
C GLY A 42 -2.62 3.49 1.65
N ALA A 43 -1.40 2.98 1.63
CA ALA A 43 -1.13 1.55 1.64
C ALA A 43 -1.49 0.92 2.99
N THR A 44 -1.25 1.60 4.11
CA THR A 44 -1.60 1.09 5.45
C THR A 44 -3.09 0.85 5.61
N ALA A 45 -3.94 1.57 4.87
CA ALA A 45 -5.37 1.30 4.84
C ALA A 45 -5.69 -0.09 4.26
N TRP A 46 -4.96 -0.52 3.24
CA TRP A 46 -5.08 -1.86 2.67
C TRP A 46 -4.51 -2.94 3.60
N GLU A 47 -3.43 -2.64 4.30
CA GLU A 47 -2.85 -3.53 5.30
C GLU A 47 -3.83 -3.81 6.43
N ALA A 48 -4.48 -2.78 6.94
CA ALA A 48 -5.52 -2.94 7.95
C ALA A 48 -6.73 -3.73 7.43
N ALA A 49 -7.16 -3.47 6.20
CA ALA A 49 -8.25 -4.21 5.56
C ALA A 49 -7.90 -5.70 5.39
N ALA A 50 -6.66 -6.00 5.03
CA ALA A 50 -6.17 -7.37 4.87
C ALA A 50 -6.13 -8.17 6.19
N GLN A 51 -5.97 -7.50 7.32
CA GLN A 51 -6.02 -8.14 8.65
C GLN A 51 -7.45 -8.43 9.10
N GLY A 52 -8.42 -7.66 8.61
CA GLY A 52 -9.82 -7.76 9.02
C GLY A 52 -10.07 -7.23 10.43
N SER A 53 -11.14 -6.51 10.61
CA SER A 53 -11.61 -6.04 11.92
C SER A 53 -13.09 -5.74 11.85
N GLU A 54 -13.82 -6.08 12.91
CA GLU A 54 -15.23 -5.69 13.01
C GLU A 54 -15.41 -4.17 13.22
N TYR A 55 -14.37 -3.48 13.68
CA TYR A 55 -14.42 -2.03 13.91
C TYR A 55 -14.05 -1.22 12.67
N LEU A 56 -13.29 -1.76 11.73
CA LEU A 56 -12.88 -1.06 10.51
C LEU A 56 -14.03 -0.99 9.51
N LYS A 57 -14.71 0.15 9.44
CA LYS A 57 -15.90 0.36 8.61
C LYS A 57 -15.65 1.02 7.28
N THR A 58 -14.57 1.80 7.16
CA THR A 58 -14.26 2.52 5.93
C THR A 58 -12.75 2.65 5.76
N ILE A 59 -12.28 2.45 4.54
CA ILE A 59 -10.92 2.84 4.14
C ILE A 59 -10.96 3.87 3.01
N VAL A 60 -10.06 4.84 3.08
CA VAL A 60 -9.89 5.88 2.06
C VAL A 60 -8.43 5.91 1.61
N PRO A 61 -8.01 4.95 0.77
CA PRO A 61 -6.68 4.93 0.21
C PRO A 61 -6.52 6.01 -0.88
N ILE A 62 -5.65 6.97 -0.64
CA ILE A 62 -5.33 8.05 -1.59
C ILE A 62 -3.99 7.72 -2.24
N SER A 63 -3.99 7.37 -3.51
CA SER A 63 -2.79 6.90 -4.22
C SER A 63 -2.00 5.89 -3.35
N GLY A 64 -2.71 4.96 -2.75
CA GLY A 64 -2.15 3.94 -1.86
C GLY A 64 -1.70 2.71 -2.64
N THR A 65 -0.52 2.21 -2.34
CA THR A 65 -0.04 0.97 -2.94
C THR A 65 -0.85 -0.22 -2.42
N THR A 66 -1.43 -0.97 -3.32
CA THR A 66 -2.26 -2.15 -3.01
C THR A 66 -1.43 -3.43 -2.90
N ALA A 67 -0.40 -3.53 -3.75
CA ALA A 67 0.53 -4.63 -3.79
C ALA A 67 1.91 -4.11 -4.21
N LEU A 68 2.95 -4.54 -3.49
CA LEU A 68 4.30 -4.03 -3.71
C LEU A 68 4.92 -4.59 -4.99
N GLY A 69 4.71 -5.88 -5.29
CA GLY A 69 5.24 -6.51 -6.49
C GLY A 69 4.84 -5.79 -7.78
N PRO A 70 3.56 -5.66 -8.10
CA PRO A 70 3.09 -4.95 -9.30
C PRO A 70 3.44 -3.45 -9.34
N LEU A 71 3.78 -2.84 -8.20
CA LEU A 71 4.29 -1.47 -8.18
C LEU A 71 5.72 -1.39 -8.72
N LEU A 72 6.56 -2.32 -8.32
CA LEU A 72 8.02 -2.27 -8.56
C LEU A 72 8.44 -3.07 -9.80
N TYR A 73 7.64 -4.06 -10.19
CA TYR A 73 7.94 -4.96 -11.30
C TYR A 73 6.73 -5.10 -12.20
N LYS A 74 6.94 -4.95 -13.51
CA LYS A 74 5.89 -5.16 -14.52
C LYS A 74 6.37 -6.14 -15.56
N ASN A 75 5.61 -7.19 -15.76
CA ASN A 75 5.92 -8.26 -16.71
C ASN A 75 7.33 -8.86 -16.50
N GLY A 76 7.77 -9.00 -15.23
CA GLY A 76 9.07 -9.54 -14.89
C GLY A 76 10.24 -8.56 -15.03
N SER A 77 9.98 -7.29 -15.36
CA SER A 77 11.01 -6.25 -15.46
C SER A 77 10.92 -5.28 -14.29
N ALA A 78 12.05 -5.01 -13.64
CA ALA A 78 12.15 -3.96 -12.65
C ALA A 78 11.96 -2.58 -13.29
N GLU A 79 11.12 -1.76 -12.71
CA GLU A 79 10.99 -0.37 -13.14
C GLU A 79 12.12 0.50 -12.59
N ALA A 80 12.56 1.49 -13.37
CA ALA A 80 13.63 2.39 -12.96
C ALA A 80 13.31 3.12 -11.64
N ARG A 81 12.04 3.45 -11.39
CA ARG A 81 11.58 4.07 -10.15
C ARG A 81 11.70 3.14 -8.94
N SER A 82 11.70 1.82 -9.13
CA SER A 82 11.88 0.88 -8.02
C SER A 82 13.24 1.07 -7.36
N GLN A 83 14.27 1.33 -8.15
CA GLN A 83 15.61 1.64 -7.66
C GLN A 83 15.63 2.95 -6.86
N VAL A 84 14.95 3.99 -7.36
CA VAL A 84 14.85 5.28 -6.67
C VAL A 84 14.06 5.15 -5.38
N MET A 85 12.93 4.45 -5.39
CA MET A 85 12.12 4.24 -4.19
C MET A 85 12.88 3.45 -3.12
N HIS A 86 13.50 2.34 -3.49
CA HIS A 86 14.30 1.56 -2.56
C HIS A 86 15.46 2.37 -1.97
N SER A 87 16.15 3.14 -2.81
CA SER A 87 17.22 4.04 -2.34
C SER A 87 16.71 5.11 -1.38
N ASN A 88 15.54 5.69 -1.66
CA ASN A 88 14.97 6.72 -0.79
C ASN A 88 14.53 6.14 0.55
N TYR A 89 13.82 5.01 0.55
CA TYR A 89 13.38 4.37 1.80
C TYR A 89 14.57 3.83 2.57
N GLY A 90 15.51 3.17 1.92
CA GLY A 90 16.75 2.73 2.54
C GLY A 90 17.58 3.88 3.08
N GLY A 91 17.69 4.98 2.34
CA GLY A 91 18.37 6.20 2.78
C GLY A 91 17.70 6.85 3.98
N SER A 92 16.35 6.93 3.99
CA SER A 92 15.59 7.47 5.12
C SER A 92 15.78 6.68 6.40
N ILE A 93 15.97 5.38 6.29
CA ILE A 93 16.24 4.49 7.42
C ILE A 93 17.66 4.70 7.94
N LEU A 94 18.64 4.93 7.05
CA LEU A 94 20.04 5.16 7.41
C LEU A 94 20.33 6.57 7.96
N ASP A 95 19.42 7.51 7.73
CA ASP A 95 19.57 8.94 8.10
C ASP A 95 19.03 9.25 9.48
N TYR A 96 18.48 8.26 10.18
CA TYR A 96 17.93 8.41 11.52
C TYR A 96 19.04 8.18 12.56
N ASP A 97 19.18 9.10 13.51
CA ASP A 97 20.21 9.09 14.57
C ASP A 97 20.23 7.76 15.36
N GLY A 98 21.01 6.83 14.88
CA GLY A 98 21.60 5.79 15.71
C GLY A 98 20.79 4.51 15.95
N ASP A 99 19.60 4.33 15.35
CA ASP A 99 18.72 3.22 15.75
C ASP A 99 18.59 2.05 14.75
N ASP A 100 19.38 1.88 13.67
CA ASP A 100 18.50 1.85 12.57
C ASP A 100 18.62 0.65 11.68
N LEU A 101 19.77 0.05 11.50
CA LEU A 101 19.90 -1.25 10.86
C LEU A 101 19.45 -2.39 11.79
N ASP A 102 19.63 -2.23 13.08
CA ASP A 102 19.19 -3.20 14.09
C ASP A 102 17.66 -3.24 14.25
N ASN A 103 16.98 -2.19 13.80
CA ASN A 103 15.52 -2.07 13.85
C ASN A 103 14.81 -2.45 12.53
N MET A 104 15.53 -2.86 11.50
CA MET A 104 14.94 -3.47 10.32
C MET A 104 14.69 -4.97 10.55
N CYS A 105 13.54 -5.45 10.11
CA CYS A 105 13.32 -6.88 10.04
C CYS A 105 14.27 -7.49 9.01
N GLY A 106 14.85 -8.66 9.28
CA GLY A 106 15.95 -9.21 8.48
C GLY A 106 15.61 -9.43 7.00
N ASP A 107 14.37 -9.82 6.71
CA ASP A 107 13.87 -10.01 5.34
C ASP A 107 13.74 -8.68 4.57
N VAL A 108 13.44 -7.58 5.26
CA VAL A 108 13.38 -6.24 4.66
C VAL A 108 14.76 -5.82 4.16
N LEU A 109 15.80 -5.99 4.97
CA LEU A 109 17.16 -5.66 4.56
C LEU A 109 17.59 -6.49 3.34
N GLU A 110 17.29 -7.79 3.34
CA GLU A 110 17.57 -8.66 2.20
C GLU A 110 16.77 -8.25 0.96
N GLY A 111 15.47 -7.95 1.11
CA GLY A 111 14.61 -7.45 0.03
C GLY A 111 15.10 -6.12 -0.55
N PHE A 112 15.57 -5.19 0.28
CA PHE A 112 16.12 -3.91 -0.17
C PHE A 112 17.45 -4.05 -0.91
N LEU A 113 18.34 -4.89 -0.42
CA LEU A 113 19.70 -5.00 -0.97
C LEU A 113 19.79 -5.96 -2.15
N ALA A 114 19.10 -7.09 -2.08
CA ALA A 114 19.22 -8.15 -3.07
C ALA A 114 18.12 -8.15 -4.13
N GLY A 115 16.90 -7.79 -3.75
CA GLY A 115 15.71 -7.87 -4.62
C GLY A 115 15.85 -7.10 -5.92
N PRO A 116 16.12 -5.77 -5.91
CA PRO A 116 16.24 -4.98 -7.12
C PRO A 116 17.36 -5.44 -8.05
N MET A 117 18.48 -5.90 -7.49
CA MET A 117 19.61 -6.38 -8.29
C MET A 117 19.29 -7.72 -8.97
N ARG A 118 18.68 -8.65 -8.26
CA ARG A 118 18.33 -9.97 -8.81
C ARG A 118 17.27 -9.87 -9.89
N TYR A 119 16.21 -9.09 -9.64
CA TYR A 119 15.18 -8.83 -10.64
C TYR A 119 15.71 -8.05 -11.85
N GLY A 120 16.59 -7.09 -11.65
CA GLY A 120 17.26 -6.36 -12.73
C GLY A 120 18.13 -7.25 -13.62
N LEU A 121 18.62 -8.37 -13.09
CA LEU A 121 19.38 -9.39 -13.82
C LEU A 121 18.48 -10.48 -14.43
N GLY A 122 17.16 -10.41 -14.24
CA GLY A 122 16.20 -11.41 -14.74
C GLY A 122 16.18 -12.71 -13.92
N GLU A 123 16.76 -12.70 -12.74
CA GLU A 123 16.70 -13.82 -11.81
C GLU A 123 15.36 -13.80 -11.06
N LEU A 124 14.43 -14.66 -11.48
CA LEU A 124 13.23 -14.94 -10.72
C LEU A 124 13.60 -15.84 -9.54
N ASP A 125 13.68 -15.27 -8.37
CA ASP A 125 13.98 -15.98 -7.14
C ASP A 125 12.66 -16.31 -6.42
N PRO A 126 12.35 -17.57 -6.12
CA PRO A 126 11.15 -17.98 -5.37
C PRO A 126 11.01 -17.27 -4.01
N TYR A 127 12.12 -16.88 -3.39
CA TYR A 127 12.10 -16.07 -2.18
C TYR A 127 11.49 -14.68 -2.42
N MET A 128 11.85 -14.03 -3.53
CA MET A 128 11.34 -12.71 -3.87
C MET A 128 9.86 -12.76 -4.27
N ASP A 129 9.42 -13.82 -4.95
CA ASP A 129 8.00 -14.03 -5.23
C ASP A 129 7.22 -14.11 -3.92
N LYS A 130 7.67 -14.91 -2.96
CA LYS A 130 7.07 -14.99 -1.63
C LYS A 130 7.08 -13.64 -0.91
N TYR A 131 8.18 -12.91 -0.94
CA TYR A 131 8.30 -11.59 -0.32
C TYR A 131 7.25 -10.60 -0.86
N TYR A 132 7.03 -10.59 -2.18
CA TYR A 132 6.05 -9.70 -2.79
C TYR A 132 4.61 -10.19 -2.65
N ASP A 133 4.38 -11.50 -2.65
CA ASP A 133 3.06 -12.08 -2.38
C ASP A 133 2.59 -11.77 -0.95
N GLU A 134 3.47 -11.84 0.02
CA GLU A 134 3.18 -11.45 1.40
C GLU A 134 2.80 -9.97 1.52
N ARG A 135 3.25 -9.14 0.60
CA ARG A 135 2.98 -7.69 0.51
C ARG A 135 1.92 -7.31 -0.53
N SER A 136 1.11 -8.29 -0.95
CA SER A 136 -0.11 -8.07 -1.74
C SER A 136 -1.33 -8.05 -0.82
N HIS A 137 -1.68 -6.86 -0.35
CA HIS A 137 -2.75 -6.70 0.64
C HIS A 137 -4.14 -6.67 0.02
N ILE A 138 -4.24 -6.26 -1.25
CA ILE A 138 -5.52 -6.14 -1.94
C ILE A 138 -6.21 -7.49 -2.13
N ASP A 139 -5.46 -8.54 -2.43
CA ASP A 139 -5.99 -9.89 -2.57
C ASP A 139 -6.53 -10.42 -1.24
N LYS A 140 -5.76 -10.20 -0.18
CA LYS A 140 -6.12 -10.62 1.18
C LYS A 140 -7.36 -9.87 1.67
N ALA A 141 -7.42 -8.57 1.42
CA ALA A 141 -8.54 -7.73 1.82
C ALA A 141 -9.85 -8.13 1.13
N LEU A 142 -9.81 -8.61 -0.12
CA LEU A 142 -11.00 -9.02 -0.87
C LEU A 142 -11.81 -10.16 -0.21
N GLY A 143 -11.25 -10.89 0.73
CA GLY A 143 -11.97 -11.95 1.45
C GLY A 143 -12.10 -11.71 2.95
N THR A 144 -11.47 -10.67 3.46
CA THR A 144 -11.31 -10.44 4.90
C THR A 144 -11.99 -9.16 5.36
N TYR A 145 -11.96 -8.12 4.54
CA TYR A 145 -12.54 -6.83 4.84
C TYR A 145 -14.06 -6.84 4.64
N ASN A 146 -14.80 -6.11 5.49
CA ASN A 146 -16.25 -6.03 5.44
C ASN A 146 -16.79 -4.59 5.45
N GLY A 147 -15.93 -3.60 5.19
CA GLY A 147 -16.29 -2.20 5.19
C GLY A 147 -16.43 -1.60 3.78
N SER A 148 -16.69 -0.31 3.71
CA SER A 148 -16.74 0.46 2.48
C SER A 148 -15.37 0.99 2.06
N ILE A 149 -15.22 1.27 0.78
CA ILE A 149 -13.97 1.78 0.19
C ILE A 149 -14.27 3.07 -0.56
N TYR A 150 -13.55 4.13 -0.24
CA TYR A 150 -13.53 5.34 -1.06
C TYR A 150 -12.15 5.54 -1.68
N TRP A 151 -12.01 5.14 -2.93
CA TRP A 151 -10.71 5.05 -3.59
C TRP A 151 -10.35 6.35 -4.32
N VAL A 152 -9.24 6.96 -3.96
CA VAL A 152 -8.77 8.19 -4.60
C VAL A 152 -7.47 7.92 -5.35
N GLN A 153 -7.45 8.15 -6.67
CA GLN A 153 -6.30 7.87 -7.50
C GLN A 153 -6.06 8.95 -8.54
N GLY A 154 -4.82 9.42 -8.61
CA GLY A 154 -4.35 10.29 -9.69
C GLY A 154 -3.97 9.47 -10.93
N MET A 155 -4.57 9.81 -12.07
CA MET A 155 -4.31 9.11 -13.34
C MET A 155 -2.95 9.46 -13.95
N GLN A 156 -2.30 10.51 -13.47
CA GLN A 156 -0.94 10.91 -13.84
C GLN A 156 0.08 10.62 -12.75
N ASP A 157 -0.30 9.79 -11.79
CA ASP A 157 0.60 9.38 -10.74
C ASP A 157 1.61 8.37 -11.30
N TRP A 158 2.84 8.82 -11.45
CA TRP A 158 3.93 7.98 -11.93
C TRP A 158 4.60 7.17 -10.81
N ASN A 159 4.34 7.51 -9.56
CA ASN A 159 4.92 6.85 -8.40
C ASN A 159 4.05 5.68 -7.92
N VAL A 160 2.82 5.99 -7.49
CA VAL A 160 1.81 4.94 -7.24
C VAL A 160 0.84 4.99 -8.42
N ASP A 161 1.18 4.28 -9.47
CA ASP A 161 0.49 4.40 -10.74
C ASP A 161 -0.93 3.82 -10.71
N PRO A 162 -1.78 4.23 -11.67
CA PRO A 162 -3.16 3.77 -11.75
C PRO A 162 -3.33 2.26 -11.87
N HIS A 163 -2.28 1.51 -12.19
CA HIS A 163 -2.32 0.05 -12.22
C HIS A 163 -2.67 -0.55 -10.85
N GLN A 164 -2.40 0.18 -9.77
CA GLN A 164 -2.82 -0.23 -8.43
C GLN A 164 -4.36 -0.32 -8.29
N VAL A 165 -5.10 0.41 -9.12
CA VAL A 165 -6.57 0.41 -9.16
C VAL A 165 -7.09 -0.43 -10.32
N PHE A 166 -6.47 -0.28 -11.50
CA PHE A 166 -6.90 -0.88 -12.76
C PHE A 166 -6.15 -2.16 -13.15
N GLY A 167 -5.10 -2.54 -12.43
CA GLY A 167 -4.60 -3.90 -12.44
C GLY A 167 -5.60 -4.83 -11.77
N GLY A 168 -5.31 -6.12 -11.74
CA GLY A 168 -6.19 -7.07 -11.06
C GLY A 168 -6.12 -8.48 -11.63
N PRO A 169 -7.03 -9.33 -11.18
CA PRO A 169 -7.15 -10.68 -11.69
C PRO A 169 -7.40 -10.71 -13.21
N PRO A 170 -7.07 -11.78 -13.90
CA PRO A 170 -7.33 -11.90 -15.34
C PRO A 170 -8.80 -11.61 -15.67
N GLY A 171 -9.01 -10.68 -16.63
CA GLY A 171 -10.34 -10.32 -17.12
C GLY A 171 -11.09 -9.24 -16.38
N THR A 172 -10.53 -8.71 -15.28
CA THR A 172 -11.12 -7.60 -14.54
C THR A 172 -10.03 -6.70 -13.95
N HIS A 173 -10.43 -5.63 -13.27
CA HIS A 173 -9.54 -4.78 -12.49
C HIS A 173 -10.01 -4.70 -11.03
N TRP A 174 -9.13 -4.32 -10.12
CA TRP A 174 -9.41 -4.35 -8.68
C TRP A 174 -10.65 -3.58 -8.29
N TYR A 175 -10.85 -2.39 -8.83
CA TYR A 175 -12.03 -1.58 -8.55
C TYR A 175 -13.33 -2.34 -8.87
N GLN A 176 -13.39 -3.00 -10.01
CA GLN A 176 -14.54 -3.79 -10.41
C GLN A 176 -14.67 -5.08 -9.62
N ALA A 177 -13.55 -5.75 -9.34
CA ALA A 177 -13.55 -6.98 -8.55
C ALA A 177 -14.17 -6.79 -7.15
N TYR A 178 -13.91 -5.67 -6.51
CA TYR A 178 -14.53 -5.33 -5.24
C TYR A 178 -16.03 -5.04 -5.37
N ILE A 179 -16.44 -4.34 -6.42
CA ILE A 179 -17.88 -4.13 -6.70
C ILE A 179 -18.59 -5.47 -6.95
N ASP A 180 -18.01 -6.33 -7.76
CA ASP A 180 -18.57 -7.65 -8.10
C ASP A 180 -18.66 -8.56 -6.87
N ALA A 181 -17.75 -8.40 -5.94
CA ALA A 181 -17.76 -9.09 -4.64
C ALA A 181 -18.77 -8.49 -3.63
N GLY A 182 -19.48 -7.41 -4.00
CA GLY A 182 -20.55 -6.81 -3.19
C GLY A 182 -20.10 -5.73 -2.21
N TYR A 183 -18.86 -5.24 -2.34
CA TYR A 183 -18.40 -4.12 -1.51
C TYR A 183 -19.05 -2.81 -1.95
N GLU A 184 -19.30 -1.92 -0.99
CA GLU A 184 -19.63 -0.54 -1.27
C GLU A 184 -18.35 0.22 -1.66
N VAL A 185 -18.18 0.49 -2.96
CA VAL A 185 -16.99 1.14 -3.51
C VAL A 185 -17.39 2.44 -4.16
N GLY A 186 -16.87 3.55 -3.63
CA GLY A 186 -16.86 4.86 -4.25
C GLY A 186 -15.44 5.27 -4.63
N GLY A 187 -15.29 6.34 -5.40
CA GLY A 187 -13.96 6.81 -5.72
C GLY A 187 -13.91 8.15 -6.44
N MET A 188 -12.73 8.74 -6.41
CA MET A 188 -12.39 9.94 -7.15
C MET A 188 -11.14 9.68 -7.97
N LEU A 189 -11.30 9.74 -9.29
CA LEU A 189 -10.23 9.57 -10.26
C LEU A 189 -10.03 10.88 -11.00
N GLY A 190 -8.79 11.34 -11.13
CA GLY A 190 -8.56 12.62 -11.78
C GLY A 190 -7.15 12.77 -12.34
N GLN A 191 -6.95 13.84 -13.09
CA GLN A 191 -5.69 14.11 -13.79
C GLN A 191 -4.69 14.81 -12.88
N TRP A 192 -4.24 14.14 -11.84
CA TRP A 192 -3.19 14.63 -10.93
C TRP A 192 -2.21 13.54 -10.59
N ALA A 193 -1.04 13.93 -10.06
CA ALA A 193 -0.05 13.06 -9.46
C ALA A 193 -0.10 13.15 -7.93
N VAL A 194 0.50 12.20 -7.22
CA VAL A 194 0.55 12.16 -5.74
C VAL A 194 0.93 13.51 -5.12
N SER A 195 1.96 14.15 -5.67
CA SER A 195 2.54 15.37 -5.08
C SER A 195 1.80 16.67 -5.41
N TYR A 196 0.85 16.66 -6.33
CA TYR A 196 0.23 17.88 -6.86
C TYR A 196 -1.30 17.86 -6.81
N THR A 197 -1.87 17.01 -5.99
CA THR A 197 -3.32 16.82 -5.87
C THR A 197 -4.06 18.12 -5.55
N HIS A 198 -3.44 19.04 -4.83
CA HIS A 198 -4.06 20.29 -4.41
C HIS A 198 -3.78 21.48 -5.32
N LEU A 199 -2.65 21.55 -6.00
CA LEU A 199 -2.26 22.74 -6.78
C LEU A 199 -2.97 22.81 -8.13
N ARG A 200 -3.19 21.69 -8.81
CA ARG A 200 -3.86 21.67 -10.12
C ARG A 200 -5.38 21.75 -10.05
N ALA A 201 -6.00 21.34 -8.96
CA ALA A 201 -7.44 21.53 -8.76
C ALA A 201 -7.80 23.03 -8.65
N HIS A 202 -6.88 23.86 -8.16
CA HIS A 202 -7.05 25.30 -8.11
C HIS A 202 -6.70 26.02 -9.43
N GLU A 203 -5.81 25.46 -10.23
CA GLU A 203 -5.44 26.06 -11.53
C GLU A 203 -6.52 25.88 -12.60
N THR A 204 -7.37 24.86 -12.49
CA THR A 204 -8.48 24.65 -13.43
C THR A 204 -9.74 25.47 -13.12
N LEU A 205 -9.80 26.12 -11.97
CA LEU A 205 -10.90 27.00 -11.59
C LEU A 205 -10.60 28.49 -11.80
N GLY A 206 -9.44 28.82 -12.34
CA GLY A 206 -8.94 30.19 -12.54
C GLY A 206 -8.83 30.66 -13.98
N ASN A 207 -9.47 29.99 -14.95
CA ASN A 207 -9.57 30.47 -16.33
C ASN A 207 -11.02 30.47 -16.81
#